data_4acffddae8fc4593715a952b1c4738a3
#
_entry.id   4acffddae8fc4593715a952b1c4738a3
#
_cell.length_a   1.000
_cell.length_b   1.000
_cell.length_c   1.000
_cell.angle_alpha   90.00
_cell.angle_beta   90.00
_cell.angle_gamma   90.00
#
_symmetry.space_group_name_H-M   'P 1'
#
loop_
_entity.id
_entity.type
_entity.pdbx_description
1 polymer ?
#
loop_
_entity_poly.entity_id
_entity_poly.type
_entity_poly.pdbx_seq_one_letter_code
_entity_poly.pdbx_strand_id
1 'polypeptide(L)'
;MKRINWGFIGCGEATEKKSGPAFGEVPGSQVVAVMSRNADKARLYAERHHIRKWYTDAQELVDDPDVDAIYIATPPSSHATFAIMAMRSGKPCYVEKPLAACYEDCLRINRISEQTGVPCFVAYYRRYLPYFQKVKELVEDGTLGKILNVQIRFSAPPREFDNAQGSNQPWRVQPLIAGGGYFYDLAPHQLDLLQQLFGFIIRAHGYPANRAHLYQAEDTISASFIFQSGIPGSASWCFVGHESAK
;
A
#
# COMPACT_ATOMS: atom_id res chain seq x y z
N MET A 1 28.53 -3.60 -1.13
CA MET A 1 27.28 -3.23 -1.83
C MET A 1 27.25 -1.72 -2.00
N LYS A 2 26.72 -1.21 -3.13
CA LYS A 2 26.52 0.23 -3.32
C LYS A 2 25.43 0.67 -2.32
N ARG A 3 25.62 1.78 -1.61
CA ARG A 3 24.63 2.35 -0.69
C ARG A 3 23.50 2.99 -1.48
N ILE A 4 22.25 2.80 -1.05
CA ILE A 4 21.06 3.42 -1.64
C ILE A 4 20.59 4.55 -0.73
N ASN A 5 20.54 5.74 -1.28
CA ASN A 5 20.07 6.96 -0.62
C ASN A 5 18.59 7.19 -0.99
N TRP A 6 17.72 7.09 0.00
CA TRP A 6 16.27 7.25 -0.21
C TRP A 6 15.82 8.68 0.00
N GLY A 7 14.95 9.16 -0.89
CA GLY A 7 14.11 10.32 -0.67
C GLY A 7 12.67 9.88 -0.32
N PHE A 8 12.13 10.39 0.78
CA PHE A 8 10.77 10.09 1.20
C PHE A 8 9.80 11.19 0.77
N ILE A 9 8.77 10.85 0.02
CA ILE A 9 7.62 11.72 -0.27
C ILE A 9 6.49 11.34 0.69
N GLY A 10 6.27 12.18 1.69
CA GLY A 10 5.29 11.97 2.77
C GLY A 10 5.95 11.72 4.13
N CYS A 11 5.62 12.58 5.11
CA CYS A 11 6.06 12.49 6.51
C CYS A 11 4.87 12.05 7.39
N GLY A 12 4.26 10.93 7.07
CA GLY A 12 3.07 10.42 7.74
C GLY A 12 3.35 9.25 8.68
N GLU A 13 2.28 8.59 9.14
CA GLU A 13 2.36 7.44 10.06
C GLU A 13 3.18 6.28 9.48
N ALA A 14 3.10 6.05 8.15
CA ALA A 14 3.85 4.99 7.50
C ALA A 14 5.35 5.19 7.62
N THR A 15 5.83 6.39 7.35
CA THR A 15 7.25 6.75 7.48
C THR A 15 7.71 6.92 8.92
N GLU A 16 6.81 7.32 9.83
CA GLU A 16 7.14 7.53 11.24
C GLU A 16 7.25 6.22 12.03
N LYS A 17 6.27 5.31 11.87
CA LYS A 17 6.09 4.18 12.78
C LYS A 17 6.05 2.80 12.12
N LYS A 18 5.90 2.72 10.79
CA LYS A 18 5.71 1.46 10.07
C LYS A 18 6.95 1.10 9.26
N SER A 19 6.92 1.39 7.95
CA SER A 19 8.00 1.04 7.03
C SER A 19 9.23 1.96 7.14
N GLY A 20 9.06 3.21 7.54
CA GLY A 20 10.16 4.19 7.57
C GLY A 20 11.39 3.75 8.37
N PRO A 21 11.25 3.26 9.61
CA PRO A 21 12.41 2.82 10.42
C PRO A 21 13.25 1.74 9.72
N ALA A 22 12.61 0.80 9.03
CA ALA A 22 13.31 -0.30 8.34
C ALA A 22 14.32 0.17 7.28
N PHE A 23 14.12 1.33 6.66
CA PHE A 23 15.07 1.87 5.68
C PHE A 23 16.42 2.26 6.30
N GLY A 24 16.45 2.57 7.59
CA GLY A 24 17.70 2.82 8.33
C GLY A 24 18.35 1.56 8.92
N GLU A 25 17.59 0.48 9.09
CA GLU A 25 18.04 -0.78 9.66
C GLU A 25 18.67 -1.72 8.62
N VAL A 26 18.30 -1.58 7.35
CA VAL A 26 18.83 -2.43 6.27
C VAL A 26 20.24 -2.00 5.89
N PRO A 27 21.24 -2.91 5.93
CA PRO A 27 22.61 -2.59 5.53
C PRO A 27 22.69 -2.04 4.10
N GLY A 28 23.35 -0.90 3.95
CA GLY A 28 23.46 -0.24 2.64
C GLY A 28 22.26 0.59 2.23
N SER A 29 21.34 0.87 3.15
CA SER A 29 20.16 1.73 2.94
C SER A 29 20.19 2.91 3.91
N GLN A 30 19.84 4.10 3.45
CA GLN A 30 19.66 5.28 4.32
C GLN A 30 18.66 6.26 3.74
N VAL A 31 17.98 6.99 4.60
CA VAL A 31 17.12 8.11 4.21
C VAL A 31 17.95 9.40 4.27
N VAL A 32 18.04 10.12 3.15
CA VAL A 32 18.86 11.35 3.03
C VAL A 32 18.03 12.61 2.86
N ALA A 33 16.79 12.47 2.40
CA ALA A 33 15.89 13.57 2.13
C ALA A 33 14.44 13.20 2.43
N VAL A 34 13.64 14.16 2.86
CA VAL A 34 12.18 13.99 3.07
C VAL A 34 11.40 15.18 2.51
N MET A 35 10.17 14.93 2.10
CA MET A 35 9.29 15.96 1.58
C MET A 35 7.91 15.90 2.22
N SER A 36 7.40 17.08 2.59
CA SER A 36 6.00 17.30 2.93
C SER A 36 5.58 18.68 2.48
N ARG A 37 4.37 18.82 1.90
CA ARG A 37 3.79 20.13 1.53
C ARG A 37 3.67 21.11 2.71
N ASN A 38 3.70 20.62 3.94
CA ASN A 38 3.79 21.44 5.14
C ASN A 38 5.26 21.52 5.57
N ALA A 39 5.83 22.72 5.51
CA ALA A 39 7.24 22.98 5.81
C ALA A 39 7.64 22.58 7.23
N ASP A 40 6.83 22.94 8.23
CA ASP A 40 7.10 22.57 9.62
C ASP A 40 7.09 21.07 9.82
N LYS A 41 6.14 20.38 9.18
CA LYS A 41 6.07 18.91 9.24
C LYS A 41 7.31 18.26 8.60
N ALA A 42 7.78 18.75 7.46
CA ALA A 42 8.97 18.25 6.80
C ALA A 42 10.22 18.49 7.67
N ARG A 43 10.40 19.73 8.15
CA ARG A 43 11.51 20.13 9.01
C ARG A 43 11.56 19.33 10.31
N LEU A 44 10.46 19.28 11.06
CA LEU A 44 10.38 18.54 12.31
C LEU A 44 10.59 17.03 12.15
N TYR A 45 10.14 16.46 11.03
CA TYR A 45 10.40 15.07 10.70
C TYR A 45 11.91 14.86 10.46
N ALA A 46 12.53 15.70 9.65
CA ALA A 46 13.96 15.64 9.35
C ALA A 46 14.81 15.77 10.62
N GLU A 47 14.48 16.69 11.51
CA GLU A 47 15.17 16.89 12.79
C GLU A 47 15.09 15.63 13.68
N ARG A 48 13.88 15.04 13.87
CA ARG A 48 13.67 13.84 14.69
C ARG A 48 14.43 12.61 14.19
N HIS A 49 14.54 12.49 12.88
CA HIS A 49 15.17 11.32 12.23
C HIS A 49 16.60 11.59 11.76
N HIS A 50 17.18 12.74 12.12
CA HIS A 50 18.54 13.15 11.75
C HIS A 50 18.80 13.13 10.24
N ILE A 51 17.75 13.48 9.44
CA ILE A 51 17.82 13.58 7.99
C ILE A 51 18.28 14.99 7.62
N ARG A 52 19.29 15.08 6.73
CA ARG A 52 19.95 16.37 6.45
C ARG A 52 19.13 17.32 5.61
N LYS A 53 18.29 16.77 4.70
CA LYS A 53 17.58 17.55 3.71
C LYS A 53 16.08 17.37 3.86
N TRP A 54 15.35 18.47 3.73
CA TRP A 54 13.89 18.45 3.65
C TRP A 54 13.40 19.44 2.60
N TYR A 55 12.27 19.11 1.99
CA TYR A 55 11.67 19.82 0.87
C TYR A 55 10.18 20.04 1.10
N THR A 56 9.62 21.08 0.47
CA THR A 56 8.17 21.30 0.39
C THR A 56 7.62 20.99 -1.00
N ASP A 57 8.48 20.92 -1.99
CA ASP A 57 8.19 20.52 -3.36
C ASP A 57 8.78 19.13 -3.65
N ALA A 58 7.98 18.26 -4.28
CA ALA A 58 8.40 16.91 -4.59
C ALA A 58 9.39 16.86 -5.76
N GLN A 59 9.33 17.81 -6.70
CA GLN A 59 10.27 17.88 -7.82
C GLN A 59 11.68 18.19 -7.31
N GLU A 60 11.82 19.14 -6.37
CA GLU A 60 13.11 19.46 -5.76
C GLU A 60 13.76 18.24 -5.08
N LEU A 61 12.96 17.42 -4.37
CA LEU A 61 13.46 16.18 -3.78
C LEU A 61 13.84 15.15 -4.84
N VAL A 62 13.02 15.02 -5.88
CA VAL A 62 13.28 14.06 -6.97
C VAL A 62 14.50 14.46 -7.78
N ASP A 63 14.77 15.74 -7.98
CA ASP A 63 15.92 16.25 -8.72
C ASP A 63 17.22 16.29 -7.89
N ASP A 64 17.14 16.05 -6.58
CA ASP A 64 18.33 16.04 -5.71
C ASP A 64 19.30 14.93 -6.15
N PRO A 65 20.56 15.27 -6.53
CA PRO A 65 21.55 14.29 -6.99
C PRO A 65 22.00 13.30 -5.91
N ASP A 66 21.80 13.62 -4.63
CA ASP A 66 22.15 12.71 -3.53
C ASP A 66 21.08 11.63 -3.28
N VAL A 67 19.92 11.73 -3.93
CA VAL A 67 18.82 10.75 -3.82
C VAL A 67 18.92 9.74 -4.96
N ASP A 68 19.03 8.46 -4.64
CA ASP A 68 19.09 7.35 -5.61
C ASP A 68 17.70 6.77 -5.94
N ALA A 69 16.79 6.74 -4.97
CA ALA A 69 15.46 6.14 -5.12
C ALA A 69 14.41 6.86 -4.25
N ILE A 70 13.15 6.77 -4.65
CA ILE A 70 12.04 7.49 -4.01
C ILE A 70 11.10 6.50 -3.29
N TYR A 71 10.83 6.75 -2.01
CA TYR A 71 9.75 6.09 -1.29
C TYR A 71 8.53 7.00 -1.20
N ILE A 72 7.38 6.53 -1.70
CA ILE A 72 6.13 7.29 -1.75
C ILE A 72 5.17 6.74 -0.71
N ALA A 73 4.93 7.51 0.35
CA ALA A 73 4.10 7.15 1.50
C ALA A 73 3.00 8.20 1.78
N THR A 74 2.42 8.71 0.73
CA THR A 74 1.29 9.64 0.74
C THR A 74 -0.04 8.87 0.67
N PRO A 75 -1.20 9.52 0.70
CA PRO A 75 -2.46 8.88 0.35
C PRO A 75 -2.51 8.43 -1.12
N PRO A 76 -3.25 7.33 -1.43
CA PRO A 76 -3.28 6.69 -2.77
C PRO A 76 -3.60 7.62 -3.95
N SER A 77 -4.42 8.65 -3.74
CA SER A 77 -4.77 9.63 -4.79
C SER A 77 -3.58 10.41 -5.38
N SER A 78 -2.45 10.43 -4.68
CA SER A 78 -1.23 11.13 -5.15
C SER A 78 -0.11 10.17 -5.59
N HIS A 79 -0.28 8.86 -5.42
CA HIS A 79 0.76 7.88 -5.74
C HIS A 79 1.17 7.94 -7.22
N ALA A 80 0.20 7.97 -8.13
CA ALA A 80 0.50 8.02 -9.57
C ALA A 80 1.29 9.27 -9.96
N THR A 81 0.93 10.43 -9.42
CA THR A 81 1.64 11.68 -9.70
C THR A 81 3.11 11.58 -9.30
N PHE A 82 3.39 11.15 -8.09
CA PHE A 82 4.76 11.08 -7.58
C PHE A 82 5.57 9.92 -8.18
N ALA A 83 4.95 8.76 -8.42
CA ALA A 83 5.62 7.64 -9.08
C ALA A 83 6.04 7.98 -10.51
N ILE A 84 5.14 8.61 -11.28
CA ILE A 84 5.42 9.06 -12.65
C ILE A 84 6.52 10.14 -12.66
N MET A 85 6.48 11.10 -11.72
CA MET A 85 7.50 12.12 -11.55
C MET A 85 8.88 11.47 -11.31
N ALA A 86 8.99 10.57 -10.33
CA ALA A 86 10.24 9.87 -10.00
C ALA A 86 10.80 9.09 -11.22
N MET A 87 9.97 8.29 -11.87
CA MET A 87 10.41 7.48 -13.02
C MET A 87 10.84 8.32 -14.22
N ARG A 88 10.17 9.46 -14.49
CA ARG A 88 10.58 10.39 -15.57
C ARG A 88 11.92 11.07 -15.28
N SER A 89 12.27 11.26 -14.01
CA SER A 89 13.59 11.75 -13.58
C SER A 89 14.63 10.61 -13.45
N GLY A 90 14.32 9.40 -13.92
CA GLY A 90 15.24 8.25 -13.91
C GLY A 90 15.41 7.60 -12.53
N LYS A 91 14.56 7.93 -11.55
CA LYS A 91 14.70 7.38 -10.19
C LYS A 91 13.69 6.24 -9.93
N PRO A 92 14.17 5.05 -9.56
CA PRO A 92 13.33 3.96 -9.09
C PRO A 92 12.43 4.41 -7.94
N CYS A 93 11.20 3.88 -7.89
CA CYS A 93 10.30 4.22 -6.80
C CYS A 93 9.72 2.99 -6.10
N TYR A 94 9.50 3.13 -4.80
CA TYR A 94 8.82 2.18 -3.93
C TYR A 94 7.58 2.86 -3.38
N VAL A 95 6.40 2.38 -3.78
CA VAL A 95 5.12 3.04 -3.53
C VAL A 95 4.33 2.26 -2.49
N GLU A 96 3.77 2.93 -1.49
CA GLU A 96 2.84 2.31 -0.56
C GLU A 96 1.62 1.72 -1.28
N LYS A 97 1.09 0.66 -0.70
CA LYS A 97 -0.12 0.02 -1.20
C LYS A 97 -1.39 0.82 -0.78
N PRO A 98 -2.45 0.78 -1.59
CA PRO A 98 -2.50 0.27 -2.95
C PRO A 98 -1.67 1.12 -3.89
N LEU A 99 -1.25 0.57 -5.04
CA LEU A 99 -0.38 1.27 -6.00
C LEU A 99 -0.95 2.63 -6.42
N ALA A 100 -2.27 2.73 -6.59
CA ALA A 100 -2.97 3.99 -6.84
C ALA A 100 -4.43 3.90 -6.34
N ALA A 101 -5.16 5.01 -6.39
CA ALA A 101 -6.57 5.07 -6.00
C ALA A 101 -7.52 4.44 -7.02
N CYS A 102 -7.12 4.28 -8.28
CA CYS A 102 -7.92 3.65 -9.32
C CYS A 102 -7.06 2.81 -10.28
N TYR A 103 -7.73 1.95 -11.04
CA TYR A 103 -7.08 1.04 -11.99
C TYR A 103 -6.37 1.78 -13.13
N GLU A 104 -6.98 2.83 -13.65
CA GLU A 104 -6.44 3.67 -14.72
C GLU A 104 -5.09 4.27 -14.35
N ASP A 105 -4.95 4.72 -13.12
CA ASP A 105 -3.69 5.25 -12.60
C ASP A 105 -2.62 4.15 -12.44
N CYS A 106 -3.01 2.93 -12.06
CA CYS A 106 -2.11 1.78 -12.06
C CYS A 106 -1.57 1.48 -13.47
N LEU A 107 -2.45 1.52 -14.48
CA LEU A 107 -2.05 1.35 -15.89
C LEU A 107 -1.10 2.46 -16.37
N ARG A 108 -1.34 3.70 -15.93
CA ARG A 108 -0.46 4.84 -16.25
C ARG A 108 0.93 4.65 -15.64
N ILE A 109 1.01 4.23 -14.38
CA ILE A 109 2.29 3.95 -13.70
C ILE A 109 3.06 2.85 -14.46
N ASN A 110 2.40 1.73 -14.79
CA ASN A 110 3.04 0.63 -15.51
C ASN A 110 3.55 1.07 -16.88
N ARG A 111 2.74 1.81 -17.64
CA ARG A 111 3.15 2.35 -18.95
C ARG A 111 4.40 3.25 -18.86
N ILE A 112 4.47 4.11 -17.86
CA ILE A 112 5.64 4.98 -17.67
C ILE A 112 6.86 4.19 -17.25
N SER A 113 6.71 3.18 -16.38
CA SER A 113 7.80 2.28 -16.02
C SER A 113 8.38 1.56 -17.25
N GLU A 114 7.51 1.05 -18.13
CA GLU A 114 7.91 0.43 -19.41
C GLU A 114 8.61 1.42 -20.35
N GLN A 115 8.06 2.63 -20.52
CA GLN A 115 8.60 3.67 -21.40
C GLN A 115 9.96 4.21 -20.95
N THR A 116 10.16 4.33 -19.64
CA THR A 116 11.41 4.89 -19.08
C THR A 116 12.45 3.82 -18.79
N GLY A 117 12.04 2.55 -18.69
CA GLY A 117 12.89 1.46 -18.19
C GLY A 117 13.19 1.57 -16.70
N VAL A 118 12.54 2.49 -15.97
CA VAL A 118 12.76 2.72 -14.54
C VAL A 118 11.75 1.93 -13.72
N PRO A 119 12.21 1.06 -12.79
CA PRO A 119 11.31 0.19 -12.05
C PRO A 119 10.47 0.94 -11.00
N CYS A 120 9.22 0.49 -10.84
CA CYS A 120 8.32 0.87 -9.77
C CYS A 120 7.94 -0.37 -8.96
N PHE A 121 8.15 -0.33 -7.65
CA PHE A 121 7.83 -1.42 -6.73
C PHE A 121 6.66 -1.01 -5.82
N VAL A 122 5.80 -1.98 -5.49
CA VAL A 122 4.69 -1.77 -4.55
C VAL A 122 5.01 -2.40 -3.20
N ALA A 123 4.68 -1.70 -2.11
CA ALA A 123 5.03 -2.08 -0.74
C ALA A 123 4.17 -3.25 -0.19
N TYR A 124 4.15 -4.38 -0.89
CA TYR A 124 3.54 -5.62 -0.42
C TYR A 124 4.51 -6.41 0.49
N TYR A 125 5.00 -5.76 1.54
CA TYR A 125 6.02 -6.28 2.45
C TYR A 125 5.64 -7.62 3.11
N ARG A 126 4.34 -7.91 3.26
CA ARG A 126 3.85 -9.15 3.90
C ARG A 126 4.34 -10.40 3.20
N ARG A 127 4.61 -10.33 1.89
CA ARG A 127 5.18 -11.46 1.12
C ARG A 127 6.46 -12.02 1.74
N TYR A 128 7.24 -11.18 2.41
CA TYR A 128 8.57 -11.52 2.94
C TYR A 128 8.58 -11.76 4.44
N LEU A 129 7.44 -11.65 5.13
CA LEU A 129 7.37 -11.97 6.55
C LEU A 129 7.53 -13.47 6.78
N PRO A 130 8.33 -13.91 7.78
CA PRO A 130 8.70 -15.33 7.95
C PRO A 130 7.52 -16.27 8.01
N TYR A 131 6.44 -15.89 8.67
CA TYR A 131 5.25 -16.74 8.78
C TYR A 131 4.48 -16.89 7.46
N PHE A 132 4.46 -15.88 6.58
CA PHE A 132 3.87 -16.03 5.25
C PHE A 132 4.79 -16.81 4.30
N GLN A 133 6.11 -16.66 4.44
CA GLN A 133 7.07 -17.52 3.74
C GLN A 133 6.91 -18.99 4.16
N LYS A 134 6.66 -19.26 5.46
CA LYS A 134 6.40 -20.62 5.93
C LYS A 134 5.08 -21.19 5.36
N VAL A 135 4.02 -20.39 5.29
CA VAL A 135 2.77 -20.80 4.61
C VAL A 135 3.03 -21.15 3.16
N LYS A 136 3.81 -20.32 2.45
CA LYS A 136 4.17 -20.57 1.06
C LYS A 136 4.92 -21.89 0.91
N GLU A 137 5.93 -22.15 1.73
CA GLU A 137 6.68 -23.41 1.76
C GLU A 137 5.74 -24.62 1.93
N LEU A 138 4.84 -24.58 2.93
CA LEU A 138 3.89 -25.68 3.22
C LEU A 138 2.88 -25.94 2.08
N VAL A 139 2.56 -24.91 1.29
CA VAL A 139 1.72 -25.07 0.10
C VAL A 139 2.54 -25.70 -1.05
N GLU A 140 3.77 -25.21 -1.26
CA GLU A 140 4.62 -25.61 -2.40
C GLU A 140 5.21 -27.02 -2.22
N ASP A 141 5.55 -27.42 -1.00
CA ASP A 141 6.08 -28.77 -0.70
C ASP A 141 5.01 -29.87 -0.61
N GLY A 142 3.72 -29.49 -0.71
CA GLY A 142 2.60 -30.41 -0.67
C GLY A 142 2.23 -30.91 0.72
N THR A 143 2.84 -30.39 1.80
CA THR A 143 2.52 -30.77 3.19
C THR A 143 1.03 -30.61 3.51
N LEU A 144 0.37 -29.58 2.97
CA LEU A 144 -1.07 -29.34 3.15
C LEU A 144 -1.95 -30.19 2.23
N GLY A 145 -1.34 -31.01 1.35
CA GLY A 145 -2.06 -31.76 0.33
C GLY A 145 -2.67 -30.86 -0.73
N LYS A 146 -3.67 -31.39 -1.43
CA LYS A 146 -4.35 -30.64 -2.51
C LYS A 146 -5.27 -29.56 -1.93
N ILE A 147 -4.96 -28.30 -2.22
CA ILE A 147 -5.83 -27.18 -1.85
C ILE A 147 -7.07 -27.17 -2.75
N LEU A 148 -8.24 -27.29 -2.14
CA LEU A 148 -9.52 -27.39 -2.86
C LEU A 148 -10.25 -26.08 -3.00
N ASN A 149 -10.18 -25.23 -1.99
CA ASN A 149 -10.74 -23.87 -2.00
C ASN A 149 -10.03 -22.96 -1.01
N VAL A 150 -10.28 -21.65 -1.12
CA VAL A 150 -9.77 -20.61 -0.23
C VAL A 150 -10.92 -19.76 0.27
N GLN A 151 -10.94 -19.45 1.56
CA GLN A 151 -11.92 -18.53 2.14
C GLN A 151 -11.23 -17.40 2.91
N ILE A 152 -11.67 -16.18 2.68
CA ILE A 152 -11.32 -15.02 3.51
C ILE A 152 -12.56 -14.63 4.31
N ARG A 153 -12.43 -14.57 5.63
CA ARG A 153 -13.43 -13.96 6.49
C ARG A 153 -12.74 -12.91 7.35
N PHE A 154 -13.22 -11.69 7.25
CA PHE A 154 -12.74 -10.57 8.06
C PHE A 154 -13.93 -9.81 8.61
N SER A 155 -13.93 -9.57 9.90
CA SER A 155 -14.89 -8.71 10.57
C SER A 155 -14.17 -7.87 11.62
N ALA A 156 -14.49 -6.59 11.69
CA ALA A 156 -13.97 -5.67 12.71
C ALA A 156 -15.04 -4.63 13.06
N PRO A 157 -15.06 -4.12 14.28
CA PRO A 157 -15.92 -3.00 14.62
C PRO A 157 -15.47 -1.71 13.92
N PRO A 158 -16.35 -0.70 13.83
CA PRO A 158 -15.98 0.64 13.40
C PRO A 158 -14.81 1.19 14.22
N ARG A 159 -13.98 2.02 13.60
CA ARG A 159 -12.90 2.72 14.29
C ARG A 159 -13.44 4.00 14.94
N GLU A 160 -12.71 4.50 15.95
CA GLU A 160 -13.12 5.63 16.79
C GLU A 160 -13.58 6.89 16.02
N PHE A 161 -12.96 7.18 14.88
CA PHE A 161 -13.24 8.39 14.10
C PHE A 161 -14.04 8.13 12.80
N ASP A 162 -14.60 6.93 12.61
CA ASP A 162 -15.31 6.61 11.37
C ASP A 162 -16.58 7.43 11.19
N ASN A 163 -17.23 7.80 12.27
CA ASN A 163 -18.44 8.64 12.30
C ASN A 163 -18.14 10.15 12.35
N ALA A 164 -16.87 10.56 12.34
CA ALA A 164 -16.52 11.98 12.29
C ALA A 164 -16.96 12.61 10.96
N GLN A 165 -17.34 13.90 11.02
CA GLN A 165 -17.78 14.63 9.83
C GLN A 165 -16.70 15.57 9.30
N GLY A 166 -16.75 15.86 8.00
CA GLY A 166 -15.88 16.82 7.34
C GLY A 166 -14.40 16.41 7.36
N SER A 167 -13.52 17.37 7.62
CA SER A 167 -12.08 17.19 7.64
C SER A 167 -11.54 16.25 8.73
N ASN A 168 -12.35 15.92 9.72
CA ASN A 168 -11.98 15.02 10.82
C ASN A 168 -12.19 13.55 10.46
N GLN A 169 -12.90 13.26 9.38
CA GLN A 169 -13.09 11.89 8.91
C GLN A 169 -11.77 11.32 8.38
N PRO A 170 -11.39 10.08 8.76
CA PRO A 170 -10.17 9.47 8.26
C PRO A 170 -10.11 9.43 6.73
N TRP A 171 -8.99 9.82 6.14
CA TRP A 171 -8.83 9.79 4.69
C TRP A 171 -9.05 8.40 4.07
N ARG A 172 -8.84 7.33 4.85
CA ARG A 172 -9.01 5.92 4.44
C ARG A 172 -10.45 5.55 4.10
N VAL A 173 -11.43 6.32 4.55
CA VAL A 173 -12.86 6.12 4.23
C VAL A 173 -13.41 7.19 3.30
N GLN A 174 -12.52 8.00 2.72
CA GLN A 174 -12.85 9.01 1.71
C GLN A 174 -12.49 8.49 0.32
N PRO A 175 -13.46 8.06 -0.52
CA PRO A 175 -13.19 7.39 -1.81
C PRO A 175 -12.30 8.18 -2.75
N LEU A 176 -12.44 9.51 -2.80
CA LEU A 176 -11.61 10.38 -3.66
C LEU A 176 -10.13 10.39 -3.26
N ILE A 177 -9.81 10.02 -2.01
CA ILE A 177 -8.43 10.02 -1.49
C ILE A 177 -7.87 8.61 -1.44
N ALA A 178 -8.66 7.66 -0.96
CA ALA A 178 -8.24 6.28 -0.73
C ALA A 178 -8.51 5.34 -1.92
N GLY A 179 -9.41 5.73 -2.85
CA GLY A 179 -9.92 4.87 -3.93
C GLY A 179 -11.17 4.09 -3.53
N GLY A 180 -11.48 4.00 -2.25
CA GLY A 180 -12.61 3.31 -1.64
C GLY A 180 -12.57 3.43 -0.13
N GLY A 181 -13.00 2.38 0.58
CA GLY A 181 -12.96 2.32 2.05
C GLY A 181 -11.79 1.49 2.59
N TYR A 182 -11.99 0.96 3.78
CA TYR A 182 -11.02 0.08 4.45
C TYR A 182 -10.72 -1.21 3.67
N PHE A 183 -11.59 -1.59 2.73
CA PHE A 183 -11.32 -2.67 1.79
C PHE A 183 -10.06 -2.38 0.98
N TYR A 184 -9.91 -1.20 0.42
CA TYR A 184 -8.70 -0.77 -0.32
C TYR A 184 -7.45 -0.68 0.55
N ASP A 185 -7.60 -0.49 1.86
CA ASP A 185 -6.45 -0.50 2.79
C ASP A 185 -6.02 -1.92 3.18
N LEU A 186 -6.97 -2.86 3.41
CA LEU A 186 -6.69 -4.19 3.95
C LEU A 186 -6.65 -5.30 2.91
N ALA A 187 -7.68 -5.40 2.06
CA ALA A 187 -7.84 -6.53 1.15
C ALA A 187 -6.69 -6.69 0.14
N PRO A 188 -6.03 -5.63 -0.36
CA PRO A 188 -4.87 -5.77 -1.24
C PRO A 188 -3.75 -6.63 -0.65
N HIS A 189 -3.51 -6.55 0.66
CA HIS A 189 -2.52 -7.42 1.31
C HIS A 189 -2.93 -8.90 1.33
N GLN A 190 -4.21 -9.17 1.52
CA GLN A 190 -4.73 -10.55 1.56
C GLN A 190 -4.77 -11.16 0.17
N LEU A 191 -5.30 -10.41 -0.80
CA LEU A 191 -5.39 -10.84 -2.20
C LEU A 191 -4.00 -11.01 -2.83
N ASP A 192 -3.06 -10.13 -2.51
CA ASP A 192 -1.67 -10.22 -2.96
C ASP A 192 -0.98 -11.51 -2.48
N LEU A 193 -1.14 -11.85 -1.20
CA LEU A 193 -0.60 -13.10 -0.65
C LEU A 193 -1.23 -14.33 -1.30
N LEU A 194 -2.55 -14.34 -1.50
CA LEU A 194 -3.23 -15.45 -2.16
C LEU A 194 -2.82 -15.60 -3.63
N GLN A 195 -2.62 -14.48 -4.33
CA GLN A 195 -2.11 -14.53 -5.70
C GLN A 195 -0.66 -15.04 -5.77
N GLN A 196 0.16 -14.75 -4.76
CA GLN A 196 1.49 -15.32 -4.65
C GLN A 196 1.46 -16.85 -4.48
N LEU A 197 0.47 -17.37 -3.76
CA LEU A 197 0.32 -18.82 -3.49
C LEU A 197 -0.33 -19.59 -4.63
N PHE A 198 -1.32 -18.99 -5.30
CA PHE A 198 -2.24 -19.73 -6.18
C PHE A 198 -2.28 -19.19 -7.62
N GLY A 199 -1.44 -18.19 -7.94
CA GLY A 199 -1.46 -17.49 -9.23
C GLY A 199 -2.49 -16.36 -9.28
N PHE A 200 -2.54 -15.64 -10.40
CA PHE A 200 -3.42 -14.50 -10.55
C PHE A 200 -4.91 -14.87 -10.42
N ILE A 201 -5.71 -13.97 -9.89
CA ILE A 201 -7.17 -14.05 -9.96
C ILE A 201 -7.57 -13.75 -11.40
N ILE A 202 -8.13 -14.75 -12.09
CA ILE A 202 -8.51 -14.64 -13.50
C ILE A 202 -10.00 -14.30 -13.70
N ARG A 203 -10.81 -14.47 -12.66
CA ARG A 203 -12.23 -14.09 -12.65
C ARG A 203 -12.64 -13.72 -11.23
N ALA A 204 -13.36 -12.62 -11.07
CA ALA A 204 -13.93 -12.20 -9.80
C ALA A 204 -15.32 -11.62 -9.98
N HIS A 205 -16.16 -11.81 -8.97
CA HIS A 205 -17.46 -11.17 -8.84
C HIS A 205 -17.66 -10.75 -7.39
N GLY A 206 -18.17 -9.55 -7.16
CA GLY A 206 -18.31 -9.03 -5.81
C GLY A 206 -19.43 -8.01 -5.65
N TYR A 207 -19.95 -7.89 -4.43
CA TYR A 207 -21.03 -7.00 -4.03
C TYR A 207 -20.53 -6.09 -2.89
N PRO A 208 -20.06 -4.86 -3.21
CA PRO A 208 -19.80 -3.85 -2.21
C PRO A 208 -21.11 -3.25 -1.70
N ALA A 209 -21.16 -2.94 -0.42
CA ALA A 209 -22.29 -2.27 0.21
C ALA A 209 -21.81 -1.31 1.29
N ASN A 210 -22.58 -0.25 1.53
CA ASN A 210 -22.46 0.60 2.70
C ASN A 210 -23.67 0.35 3.58
N ARG A 211 -23.50 -0.38 4.67
CA ARG A 211 -24.60 -0.87 5.51
C ARG A 211 -24.81 -0.06 6.79
N ALA A 212 -23.74 0.48 7.35
CA ALA A 212 -23.82 1.27 8.58
C ALA A 212 -23.92 2.80 8.32
N HIS A 213 -23.61 3.24 7.09
CA HIS A 213 -23.67 4.66 6.69
C HIS A 213 -22.82 5.61 7.56
N LEU A 214 -21.74 5.11 8.16
CA LEU A 214 -20.84 5.92 8.98
C LEU A 214 -19.93 6.82 8.12
N TYR A 215 -19.67 6.42 6.88
CA TYR A 215 -18.85 7.12 5.88
C TYR A 215 -19.36 6.83 4.47
N GLN A 216 -18.76 7.47 3.43
CA GLN A 216 -19.24 7.35 2.05
C GLN A 216 -18.82 6.04 1.37
N ALA A 217 -17.66 5.50 1.76
CA ALA A 217 -17.13 4.28 1.16
C ALA A 217 -17.94 3.03 1.53
N GLU A 218 -17.66 1.92 0.84
CA GLU A 218 -18.14 0.59 1.20
C GLU A 218 -17.61 0.18 2.58
N ASP A 219 -18.47 -0.45 3.38
CA ASP A 219 -18.14 -0.98 4.71
C ASP A 219 -18.27 -2.51 4.78
N THR A 220 -18.93 -3.11 3.80
CA THR A 220 -19.18 -4.54 3.72
C THR A 220 -19.03 -5.02 2.29
N ILE A 221 -18.25 -6.09 2.07
CA ILE A 221 -18.03 -6.67 0.73
C ILE A 221 -18.15 -8.19 0.82
N SER A 222 -18.88 -8.80 -0.12
CA SER A 222 -18.86 -10.24 -0.37
C SER A 222 -18.37 -10.49 -1.78
N ALA A 223 -17.49 -11.46 -1.97
CA ALA A 223 -16.90 -11.77 -3.27
C ALA A 223 -16.66 -13.27 -3.47
N SER A 224 -16.60 -13.67 -4.74
CA SER A 224 -16.11 -14.96 -5.20
C SER A 224 -15.10 -14.76 -6.32
N PHE A 225 -14.12 -15.65 -6.45
CA PHE A 225 -13.07 -15.54 -7.46
C PHE A 225 -12.48 -16.90 -7.81
N ILE A 226 -11.78 -16.98 -8.93
CA ILE A 226 -11.04 -18.16 -9.37
C ILE A 226 -9.62 -17.75 -9.67
N PHE A 227 -8.66 -18.50 -9.11
CA PHE A 227 -7.24 -18.34 -9.40
C PHE A 227 -6.84 -19.02 -10.71
N GLN A 228 -5.71 -18.62 -11.28
CA GLN A 228 -5.10 -19.25 -12.45
C GLN A 228 -4.84 -20.74 -12.27
N SER A 229 -4.54 -21.20 -11.02
CA SER A 229 -4.43 -22.60 -10.65
C SER A 229 -5.75 -23.39 -10.72
N GLY A 230 -6.90 -22.73 -10.99
CA GLY A 230 -8.22 -23.33 -10.97
C GLY A 230 -8.87 -23.41 -9.59
N ILE A 231 -8.19 -23.02 -8.52
CA ILE A 231 -8.72 -23.03 -7.15
C ILE A 231 -9.78 -21.93 -7.01
N PRO A 232 -11.02 -22.27 -6.57
CA PRO A 232 -12.05 -21.28 -6.27
C PRO A 232 -11.78 -20.61 -4.91
N GLY A 233 -12.15 -19.34 -4.80
CA GLY A 233 -12.12 -18.60 -3.56
C GLY A 233 -13.43 -17.86 -3.29
N SER A 234 -13.72 -17.66 -2.01
CA SER A 234 -14.78 -16.78 -1.55
C SER A 234 -14.28 -15.87 -0.44
N ALA A 235 -14.90 -14.70 -0.31
CA ALA A 235 -14.44 -13.73 0.67
C ALA A 235 -15.60 -12.87 1.21
N SER A 236 -15.47 -12.49 2.48
CA SER A 236 -16.35 -11.54 3.14
C SER A 236 -15.53 -10.61 4.02
N TRP A 237 -15.71 -9.31 3.83
CA TRP A 237 -15.13 -8.27 4.67
C TRP A 237 -16.24 -7.39 5.24
N CYS A 238 -16.22 -7.19 6.57
CA CYS A 238 -17.12 -6.29 7.28
C CYS A 238 -16.30 -5.41 8.21
N PHE A 239 -16.32 -4.11 7.99
CA PHE A 239 -15.57 -3.10 8.76
C PHE A 239 -16.45 -2.40 9.82
N VAL A 240 -17.69 -2.84 9.97
CA VAL A 240 -18.70 -2.30 10.89
C VAL A 240 -19.37 -3.43 11.69
N GLY A 241 -18.66 -4.55 11.86
CA GLY A 241 -19.12 -5.70 12.62
C GLY A 241 -19.14 -5.44 14.13
N HIS A 242 -19.76 -6.35 14.86
CA HIS A 242 -19.76 -6.31 16.33
C HIS A 242 -18.38 -6.70 16.89
N GLU A 243 -17.99 -6.16 18.03
CA GLU A 243 -16.71 -6.46 18.68
C GLU A 243 -16.48 -7.94 18.97
N SER A 244 -17.54 -8.69 19.26
CA SER A 244 -17.48 -10.15 19.48
C SER A 244 -17.26 -10.97 18.20
N ALA A 245 -17.20 -10.34 17.02
CA ALA A 245 -17.01 -11.03 15.74
C ALA A 245 -15.51 -11.14 15.32
N LYS A 246 -14.62 -10.85 16.26
CA LYS A 246 -13.16 -10.96 16.05
C LYS A 246 -12.69 -12.41 16.09
#